data_6f3414b2e895347e6f91572cc8c96710
#
_entry.id   6f3414b2e895347e6f91572cc8c96710
#
_cell.length_a   1.000
_cell.length_b   1.000
_cell.length_c   1.000
_cell.angle_alpha   90.00
_cell.angle_beta   90.00
_cell.angle_gamma   90.00
#
_symmetry.space_group_name_H-M   'P 1'
#
loop_
_entity.id
_entity.type
_entity.pdbx_description
1 polymer ?
#
loop_
_entity_poly.entity_id
_entity_poly.type
_entity_poly.pdbx_seq_one_letter_code
_entity_poly.pdbx_strand_id
1 'polypeptide(L)'
;DVLRAFGGLHRFEGWSRPILTDSGGFQVWSLGEMRKIGEEGVKFASPVNGDKLFLTPEVSMQIQRVLDSDIVMQFDECTPYPATGHPTTEREARASMELSLRWARRCQGVAGRCTFSPQLGQRPSLNSLRPPW
;
A
#
# COMPACT_ATOMS: atom_id res chain seq x y z
N ASP A 1 -5.11 -14.66 -7.96
CA ASP A 1 -6.15 -15.23 -8.84
C ASP A 1 -7.40 -15.66 -8.08
N VAL A 2 -7.30 -16.27 -6.88
CA VAL A 2 -8.45 -16.71 -6.07
C VAL A 2 -9.40 -15.54 -5.76
N LEU A 3 -8.90 -14.45 -5.14
CA LEU A 3 -9.73 -13.30 -4.78
C LEU A 3 -10.38 -12.62 -5.98
N ARG A 4 -9.69 -12.59 -7.12
CA ARG A 4 -10.29 -12.11 -8.38
C ARG A 4 -11.47 -12.98 -8.82
N ALA A 5 -11.34 -14.30 -8.72
CA ALA A 5 -12.40 -15.25 -9.08
C ALA A 5 -13.61 -15.11 -8.14
N PHE A 6 -13.40 -14.82 -6.86
CA PHE A 6 -14.46 -14.55 -5.89
C PHE A 6 -15.10 -13.16 -6.05
N GLY A 7 -14.46 -12.22 -6.74
CA GLY A 7 -14.93 -10.84 -6.88
C GLY A 7 -14.61 -9.96 -5.68
N GLY A 8 -13.45 -10.19 -5.04
CA GLY A 8 -12.89 -9.38 -3.97
C GLY A 8 -13.06 -9.95 -2.57
N LEU A 9 -12.52 -9.23 -1.58
CA LEU A 9 -12.50 -9.64 -0.17
C LEU A 9 -13.89 -9.73 0.45
N HIS A 10 -14.78 -8.78 0.17
CA HIS A 10 -16.13 -8.78 0.72
C HIS A 10 -16.87 -10.10 0.48
N ARG A 11 -16.79 -10.60 -0.76
CA ARG A 11 -17.42 -11.88 -1.12
C ARG A 11 -16.67 -13.08 -0.58
N PHE A 12 -15.34 -13.00 -0.60
CA PHE A 12 -14.50 -14.10 -0.12
C PHE A 12 -14.68 -14.33 1.39
N GLU A 13 -14.76 -13.27 2.17
CA GLU A 13 -14.88 -13.31 3.64
C GLU A 13 -16.35 -13.31 4.12
N GLY A 14 -17.31 -13.05 3.24
CA GLY A 14 -18.71 -12.82 3.63
C GLY A 14 -18.90 -11.60 4.51
N TRP A 15 -18.04 -10.58 4.33
CA TRP A 15 -18.00 -9.36 5.15
C TRP A 15 -18.63 -8.20 4.42
N SER A 16 -19.64 -7.55 5.03
CA SER A 16 -20.42 -6.46 4.42
C SER A 16 -20.06 -5.05 4.91
N ARG A 17 -19.12 -4.95 5.86
CA ARG A 17 -18.67 -3.65 6.38
C ARG A 17 -17.40 -3.20 5.67
N PRO A 18 -17.02 -1.90 5.77
CA PRO A 18 -15.82 -1.40 5.12
C PRO A 18 -14.55 -2.19 5.45
N ILE A 19 -13.73 -2.43 4.43
CA ILE A 19 -12.44 -3.09 4.50
C ILE A 19 -11.37 -2.08 4.09
N LEU A 20 -10.33 -1.98 4.89
CA LEU A 20 -9.11 -1.27 4.57
C LEU A 20 -8.03 -2.29 4.20
N THR A 21 -7.34 -2.06 3.09
CA THR A 21 -6.15 -2.84 2.73
C THR A 21 -4.89 -1.99 2.79
N ASP A 22 -3.81 -2.62 3.25
CA ASP A 22 -2.50 -2.01 3.28
C ASP A 22 -1.81 -2.10 1.91
N SER A 23 -0.83 -1.22 1.70
CA SER A 23 -0.05 -1.13 0.46
C SER A 23 0.96 -2.27 0.26
N GLY A 24 1.32 -2.98 1.32
CA GLY A 24 2.42 -3.94 1.34
C GLY A 24 3.80 -3.32 1.60
N GLY A 25 3.90 -2.00 1.76
CA GLY A 25 5.16 -1.29 1.99
C GLY A 25 5.89 -1.75 3.26
N PHE A 26 5.17 -1.85 4.37
CA PHE A 26 5.73 -2.30 5.64
C PHE A 26 6.19 -3.76 5.59
N GLN A 27 5.44 -4.66 4.96
CA GLN A 27 5.79 -6.07 4.82
C GLN A 27 7.10 -6.23 4.03
N VAL A 28 7.25 -5.47 2.95
CA VAL A 28 8.50 -5.43 2.18
C VAL A 28 9.62 -4.78 2.98
N TRP A 29 9.31 -3.75 3.78
CA TRP A 29 10.30 -3.12 4.66
C TRP A 29 10.85 -4.13 5.69
N SER A 30 10.01 -4.99 6.25
CA SER A 30 10.41 -5.99 7.24
C SER A 30 11.37 -7.08 6.71
N LEU A 31 11.48 -7.24 5.38
CA LEU A 31 12.39 -8.21 4.74
C LEU A 31 13.89 -7.80 4.82
N GLY A 32 14.18 -6.59 5.32
CA GLY A 32 15.56 -6.16 5.61
C GLY A 32 16.48 -6.16 4.38
N GLU A 33 17.61 -6.90 4.47
CA GLU A 33 18.65 -6.94 3.43
C GLU A 33 18.19 -7.57 2.09
N MET A 34 17.11 -8.32 2.08
CA MET A 34 16.57 -8.96 0.87
C MET A 34 15.81 -8.00 -0.05
N ARG A 35 15.85 -6.69 0.24
CA ARG A 35 15.16 -5.66 -0.54
C ARG A 35 16.13 -4.63 -1.10
N LYS A 36 15.75 -4.05 -2.25
CA LYS A 36 16.38 -2.86 -2.83
C LYS A 36 15.29 -1.84 -3.16
N ILE A 37 15.36 -0.69 -2.52
CA ILE A 37 14.46 0.44 -2.73
C ILE A 37 15.05 1.33 -3.81
N GLY A 38 14.21 1.80 -4.73
CA GLY A 38 14.58 2.75 -5.78
C GLY A 38 13.39 3.59 -6.19
N GLU A 39 13.59 4.55 -7.07
CA GLU A 39 12.55 5.48 -7.52
C GLU A 39 11.32 4.74 -8.10
N GLU A 40 11.55 3.67 -8.84
CA GLU A 40 10.49 2.92 -9.51
C GLU A 40 9.67 2.03 -8.57
N GLY A 41 10.23 1.65 -7.41
CA GLY A 41 9.61 0.73 -6.47
C GLY A 41 10.63 -0.11 -5.71
N VAL A 42 10.19 -1.23 -5.16
CA VAL A 42 10.98 -2.11 -4.31
C VAL A 42 11.16 -3.49 -4.94
N LYS A 43 12.42 -3.89 -5.11
CA LYS A 43 12.78 -5.27 -5.51
C LYS A 43 13.07 -6.08 -4.24
N PHE A 44 12.50 -7.26 -4.13
CA PHE A 44 12.70 -8.14 -2.98
C PHE A 44 12.55 -9.61 -3.37
N ALA A 45 13.00 -10.48 -2.48
CA ALA A 45 12.78 -11.92 -2.61
C ALA A 45 11.56 -12.35 -1.80
N SER A 46 10.70 -13.18 -2.39
CA SER A 46 9.57 -13.76 -1.69
C SER A 46 10.04 -14.61 -0.50
N PRO A 47 9.52 -14.40 0.71
CA PRO A 47 9.87 -15.22 1.87
C PRO A 47 9.32 -16.64 1.78
N VAL A 48 8.41 -16.91 0.85
CA VAL A 48 7.77 -18.23 0.69
C VAL A 48 8.61 -19.16 -0.17
N ASN A 49 9.12 -18.65 -1.31
CA ASN A 49 9.77 -19.49 -2.32
C ASN A 49 11.05 -18.86 -2.91
N GLY A 50 11.46 -17.67 -2.44
CA GLY A 50 12.65 -16.98 -2.90
C GLY A 50 12.54 -16.29 -4.26
N ASP A 51 11.37 -16.30 -4.89
CA ASP A 51 11.16 -15.64 -6.18
C ASP A 51 11.47 -14.15 -6.10
N LYS A 52 12.12 -13.63 -7.14
CA LYS A 52 12.39 -12.19 -7.25
C LYS A 52 11.13 -11.45 -7.66
N LEU A 53 10.68 -10.56 -6.79
CA LEU A 53 9.49 -9.75 -6.97
C LEU A 53 9.86 -8.28 -7.10
N PHE A 54 9.04 -7.54 -7.83
CA PHE A 54 9.15 -6.10 -7.98
C PHE A 54 7.79 -5.45 -7.71
N LEU A 55 7.69 -4.73 -6.60
CA LEU A 55 6.49 -4.02 -6.19
C LEU A 55 6.68 -2.53 -6.46
N THR A 56 5.81 -1.99 -7.31
CA THR A 56 5.73 -0.55 -7.61
C THR A 56 4.47 0.05 -7.01
N PRO A 57 4.37 1.38 -6.89
CA PRO A 57 3.13 2.04 -6.49
C PRO A 57 1.91 1.60 -7.30
N GLU A 58 2.07 1.49 -8.62
CA GLU A 58 0.99 1.07 -9.52
C GLU A 58 0.57 -0.38 -9.28
N VAL A 59 1.54 -1.29 -9.10
CA VAL A 59 1.26 -2.71 -8.81
C VAL A 59 0.57 -2.86 -7.48
N SER A 60 1.00 -2.13 -6.44
CA SER A 60 0.32 -2.11 -5.14
C SER A 60 -1.15 -1.70 -5.28
N MET A 61 -1.42 -0.60 -6.02
CA MET A 61 -2.78 -0.16 -6.27
C MET A 61 -3.60 -1.17 -7.07
N GLN A 62 -3.01 -1.82 -8.07
CA GLN A 62 -3.67 -2.87 -8.85
C GLN A 62 -4.05 -4.09 -8.00
N ILE A 63 -3.18 -4.50 -7.07
CA ILE A 63 -3.46 -5.57 -6.13
C ILE A 63 -4.66 -5.19 -5.26
N GLN A 64 -4.65 -4.01 -4.64
CA GLN A 64 -5.73 -3.53 -3.78
C GLN A 64 -7.07 -3.39 -4.55
N ARG A 65 -7.03 -3.04 -5.84
CA ARG A 65 -8.23 -3.05 -6.70
C ARG A 65 -8.79 -4.47 -6.93
N VAL A 66 -7.93 -5.48 -7.03
CA VAL A 66 -8.38 -6.88 -7.13
C VAL A 66 -8.96 -7.37 -5.81
N LEU A 67 -8.44 -6.86 -4.69
CA LEU A 67 -8.98 -7.11 -3.35
C LEU A 67 -10.35 -6.45 -3.15
N ASP A 68 -10.68 -5.41 -3.94
CA ASP A 68 -11.95 -4.67 -3.90
C ASP A 68 -12.27 -4.11 -2.50
N SER A 69 -11.25 -3.53 -1.85
CA SER A 69 -11.40 -2.89 -0.56
C SER A 69 -11.94 -1.45 -0.70
N ASP A 70 -12.63 -0.97 0.34
CA ASP A 70 -13.22 0.38 0.36
C ASP A 70 -12.18 1.47 0.57
N ILE A 71 -11.14 1.16 1.34
CA ILE A 71 -10.03 2.07 1.65
C ILE A 71 -8.73 1.39 1.24
N VAL A 72 -7.95 2.07 0.42
CA VAL A 72 -6.65 1.62 -0.04
C VAL A 72 -5.55 2.52 0.48
N MET A 73 -4.48 1.95 0.99
CA MET A 73 -3.32 2.69 1.46
C MET A 73 -2.35 2.94 0.31
N GLN A 74 -1.79 4.15 0.28
CA GLN A 74 -0.71 4.47 -0.66
C GLN A 74 0.53 3.64 -0.39
N PHE A 75 1.31 3.37 -1.43
CA PHE A 75 2.63 2.77 -1.28
C PHE A 75 3.62 3.82 -0.79
N ASP A 76 4.29 3.55 0.32
CA ASP A 76 5.24 4.46 0.96
C ASP A 76 6.52 3.75 1.37
N GLU A 77 7.56 4.52 1.64
CA GLU A 77 8.80 4.02 2.21
C GLU A 77 8.83 4.22 3.72
N CYS A 78 9.18 3.14 4.44
CA CYS A 78 9.39 3.18 5.88
C CYS A 78 10.89 3.36 6.19
N THR A 79 11.21 4.37 6.99
CA THR A 79 12.57 4.57 7.53
C THR A 79 12.82 3.68 8.75
N PRO A 80 14.08 3.23 8.99
CA PRO A 80 14.42 2.52 10.21
C PRO A 80 14.13 3.36 11.47
N TYR A 81 13.56 2.72 12.48
CA TYR A 81 13.38 3.36 13.79
C TYR A 81 14.71 3.40 14.55
N PRO A 82 15.01 4.47 15.33
CA PRO A 82 16.29 4.62 16.03
C PRO A 82 16.72 3.46 16.94
N ALA A 83 15.77 2.67 17.44
CA ALA A 83 16.05 1.51 18.28
C ALA A 83 16.79 0.35 17.55
N THR A 84 16.92 0.39 16.22
CA THR A 84 17.60 -0.63 15.43
C THR A 84 19.13 -0.43 15.33
N GLY A 85 19.70 0.52 16.09
CA GLY A 85 21.14 0.78 16.13
C GLY A 85 21.67 1.71 15.04
N HIS A 86 20.85 2.10 14.05
CA HIS A 86 21.17 3.11 13.05
C HIS A 86 20.10 4.21 13.09
N PRO A 87 20.34 5.31 13.80
CA PRO A 87 19.41 6.42 13.81
C PRO A 87 19.32 7.02 12.39
N THR A 88 18.09 7.11 11.88
CA THR A 88 17.81 7.78 10.61
C THR A 88 18.21 9.26 10.70
N THR A 89 19.08 9.69 9.83
CA THR A 89 19.47 11.11 9.75
C THR A 89 18.32 11.95 9.17
N GLU A 90 18.33 13.27 9.45
CA GLU A 90 17.35 14.19 8.86
C GLU A 90 17.36 14.14 7.31
N ARG A 91 18.54 14.01 6.71
CA ARG A 91 18.68 13.88 5.25
C ARG A 91 18.01 12.60 4.72
N GLU A 92 18.17 11.48 5.40
CA GLU A 92 17.54 10.20 5.03
C GLU A 92 16.03 10.27 5.22
N ALA A 93 15.56 10.81 6.33
CA ALA A 93 14.13 10.99 6.58
C ALA A 93 13.48 11.90 5.52
N ARG A 94 14.15 12.98 5.12
CA ARG A 94 13.68 13.88 4.06
C ARG A 94 13.63 13.15 2.72
N ALA A 95 14.66 12.41 2.35
CA ALA A 95 14.71 11.66 1.10
C ALA A 95 13.59 10.61 1.02
N SER A 96 13.36 9.88 2.10
CA SER A 96 12.28 8.90 2.22
C SER A 96 10.89 9.55 2.10
N MET A 97 10.68 10.66 2.80
CA MET A 97 9.43 11.42 2.70
C MET A 97 9.18 11.90 1.25
N GLU A 98 10.20 12.45 0.59
CA GLU A 98 10.09 12.93 -0.79
C GLU A 98 9.81 11.78 -1.77
N LEU A 99 10.43 10.62 -1.58
CA LEU A 99 10.15 9.41 -2.35
C LEU A 99 8.70 8.97 -2.15
N SER A 100 8.23 8.87 -0.91
CA SER A 100 6.86 8.52 -0.57
C SER A 100 5.85 9.49 -1.18
N LEU A 101 6.14 10.80 -1.23
CA LEU A 101 5.29 11.79 -1.90
C LEU A 101 5.22 11.59 -3.43
N ARG A 102 6.34 11.22 -4.08
CA ARG A 102 6.35 10.90 -5.51
C ARG A 102 5.54 9.62 -5.78
N TRP A 103 5.71 8.60 -4.95
CA TRP A 103 4.94 7.36 -5.03
C TRP A 103 3.45 7.57 -4.78
N ALA A 104 3.09 8.46 -3.84
CA ALA A 104 1.69 8.82 -3.60
C ALA A 104 1.01 9.41 -4.85
N ARG A 105 1.70 10.28 -5.60
CA ARG A 105 1.18 10.82 -6.87
C ARG A 105 0.96 9.72 -7.91
N ARG A 106 1.85 8.75 -7.98
CA ARG A 106 1.72 7.59 -8.88
C ARG A 106 0.55 6.69 -8.46
N CYS A 107 0.39 6.41 -7.16
CA CYS A 107 -0.77 5.71 -6.63
C CYS A 107 -2.08 6.41 -7.00
N GLN A 108 -2.15 7.73 -6.82
CA GLN A 108 -3.32 8.54 -7.17
C GLN A 108 -3.68 8.42 -8.66
N GLY A 109 -2.69 8.39 -9.55
CA GLY A 109 -2.89 8.25 -10.99
C GLY A 109 -3.58 6.94 -11.40
N VAL A 110 -3.48 5.88 -10.59
CA VAL A 110 -4.05 4.56 -10.90
C VAL A 110 -5.15 4.10 -9.94
N ALA A 111 -5.43 4.84 -8.87
CA ALA A 111 -6.40 4.46 -7.85
C ALA A 111 -7.84 4.31 -8.39
N GLY A 112 -8.23 5.03 -9.44
CA GLY A 112 -9.55 4.91 -10.06
C GLY A 112 -10.68 5.26 -9.08
N ARG A 113 -11.68 4.36 -8.92
CA ARG A 113 -12.82 4.56 -8.00
C ARG A 113 -12.51 4.27 -6.53
N CYS A 114 -11.32 3.72 -6.23
CA CYS A 114 -10.93 3.50 -4.85
C CYS A 114 -10.83 4.85 -4.13
N THR A 115 -11.40 4.96 -2.95
CA THR A 115 -11.25 6.12 -2.09
C THR A 115 -9.80 6.15 -1.64
N PHE A 116 -8.98 6.90 -2.35
CA PHE A 116 -7.63 7.22 -1.92
C PHE A 116 -7.74 8.01 -0.63
N SER A 117 -7.24 7.50 0.48
CA SER A 117 -7.05 8.28 1.69
C SER A 117 -5.64 8.85 1.66
N PRO A 118 -5.46 10.12 1.20
CA PRO A 118 -4.28 10.85 1.60
C PRO A 118 -4.45 11.13 3.09
N GLN A 119 -3.50 10.79 3.89
CA GLN A 119 -3.42 11.35 5.23
C GLN A 119 -3.33 12.87 5.07
N LEU A 120 -4.45 13.54 5.09
CA LEU A 120 -4.69 14.95 5.35
C LEU A 120 -5.89 15.49 4.51
N GLY A 121 -7.05 15.54 5.12
CA GLY A 121 -7.87 16.72 4.97
C GLY A 121 -8.96 16.79 3.93
N GLN A 122 -9.56 15.69 3.42
CA GLN A 122 -10.94 15.79 2.89
C GLN A 122 -11.67 14.46 3.16
N ARG A 123 -12.53 14.45 4.14
CA ARG A 123 -13.48 13.36 4.37
C ARG A 123 -14.55 13.40 3.28
N PRO A 124 -14.72 12.34 2.47
CA PRO A 124 -16.02 12.12 1.84
C PRO A 124 -17.05 11.94 2.96
N SER A 125 -18.21 12.55 2.85
CA SER A 125 -19.24 12.43 3.87
C SER A 125 -19.63 10.96 4.00
N LEU A 126 -19.59 10.43 5.21
CA LEU A 126 -20.02 9.08 5.59
C LEU A 126 -21.49 8.76 5.23
N ASN A 127 -22.23 9.73 4.70
CA ASN A 127 -23.62 9.59 4.30
C ASN A 127 -23.83 8.86 2.97
N SER A 128 -22.79 8.67 2.15
CA SER A 128 -22.88 7.91 0.89
C SER A 128 -22.65 6.40 1.07
N LEU A 129 -22.32 5.95 2.27
CA LEU A 129 -22.02 4.54 2.61
C LEU A 129 -23.18 3.84 3.33
N ARG A 130 -24.39 4.39 3.31
CA ARG A 130 -25.57 3.68 3.85
C ARG A 130 -26.02 2.62 2.85
N PRO A 131 -25.99 1.32 3.20
CA PRO A 131 -26.69 0.31 2.42
C PRO A 131 -28.20 0.53 2.50
N PRO A 132 -28.94 0.23 1.42
CA PRO A 132 -30.39 0.26 1.43
C PRO A 132 -30.89 -0.95 2.23
N TRP A 133 -31.38 -0.69 3.45
CA TRP A 133 -32.24 -1.58 4.24
C TRP A 133 -33.01 -0.80 5.27
#